data_78c40e0b9a8555bd18e320c5664ca0c2
#
_entry.id   78c40e0b9a8555bd18e320c5664ca0c2
#
_cell.length_a   1.000
_cell.length_b   1.000
_cell.length_c   1.000
_cell.angle_alpha   90.00
_cell.angle_beta   90.00
_cell.angle_gamma   90.00
#
_symmetry.space_group_name_H-M   'P 1'
#
loop_
_entity.id
_entity.type
_entity.pdbx_description
1 polymer ?
#
loop_
_entity_poly.entity_id
_entity_poly.type
_entity_poly.pdbx_seq_one_letter_code
_entity_poly.pdbx_strand_id
1 'polypeptide(L)'
;MALPTLPTEYILEIRDDASTRKEVPTFVSSTPFQSFSKGDFIDPGMWADNVDLPAGRVYEIQYVLHRIYKIGDSHNTHQIEIHVIPAIEPRKVIAPPATS
;
A
#
# COMPACT_ATOMS: atom_id res chain seq x y z
N MET A 1 -36.13 11.30 1.55
CA MET A 1 -35.58 10.62 2.75
C MET A 1 -34.08 10.43 2.60
N ALA A 2 -33.33 10.90 3.56
CA ALA A 2 -31.88 10.74 3.52
C ALA A 2 -31.50 9.31 3.84
N LEU A 3 -30.53 8.75 3.13
CA LEU A 3 -29.98 7.44 3.44
C LEU A 3 -29.14 7.53 4.70
N PRO A 4 -29.14 6.49 5.54
CA PRO A 4 -28.29 6.49 6.71
C PRO A 4 -26.83 6.50 6.31
N THR A 5 -26.03 7.24 7.05
CA THR A 5 -24.59 7.25 6.88
C THR A 5 -23.99 6.10 7.64
N LEU A 6 -23.37 5.17 6.92
CA LEU A 6 -22.69 4.03 7.55
C LEU A 6 -21.21 4.37 7.77
N PRO A 7 -20.61 3.81 8.82
CA PRO A 7 -19.16 3.93 8.97
C PRO A 7 -18.44 3.26 7.82
N THR A 8 -17.23 3.70 7.52
CA THR A 8 -16.41 3.10 6.49
C THR A 8 -15.17 2.47 7.12
N GLU A 9 -14.93 1.22 6.75
CA GLU A 9 -13.69 0.53 7.08
C GLU A 9 -12.74 0.65 5.90
N TYR A 10 -11.51 1.06 6.16
CA TYR A 10 -10.50 1.22 5.13
C TYR A 10 -9.50 0.09 5.23
N ILE A 11 -9.25 -0.61 4.13
CA ILE A 11 -8.34 -1.74 4.07
C ILE A 11 -7.29 -1.44 3.01
N LEU A 12 -6.02 -1.57 3.39
CA LEU A 12 -4.90 -1.39 2.47
C LEU A 12 -4.18 -2.72 2.33
N GLU A 13 -4.06 -3.21 1.11
CA GLU A 13 -3.28 -4.40 0.80
C GLU A 13 -2.13 -4.02 -0.11
N ILE A 14 -0.93 -4.50 0.22
CA ILE A 14 0.26 -4.28 -0.60
C ILE A 14 0.61 -5.62 -1.23
N ARG A 15 0.47 -5.69 -2.56
CA ARG A 15 0.64 -6.92 -3.32
C ARG A 15 1.88 -6.85 -4.19
N ASP A 16 2.85 -7.72 -3.89
CA ASP A 16 4.00 -7.94 -4.74
C ASP A 16 3.71 -9.21 -5.55
N ASP A 17 3.31 -9.03 -6.80
CA ASP A 17 2.89 -10.14 -7.65
C ASP A 17 4.05 -11.08 -8.00
N ALA A 18 5.29 -10.63 -7.80
CA ALA A 18 6.47 -11.46 -8.00
C ALA A 18 6.84 -12.27 -6.76
N SER A 19 6.23 -11.97 -5.62
CA SER A 19 6.52 -12.67 -4.37
C SER A 19 5.89 -14.05 -4.36
N THR A 20 6.63 -15.00 -3.78
CA THR A 20 6.11 -16.36 -3.56
C THR A 20 5.37 -16.48 -2.24
N ARG A 21 5.35 -15.43 -1.43
CA ARG A 21 4.66 -15.43 -0.15
C ARG A 21 3.15 -15.44 -0.36
N LYS A 22 2.47 -16.20 0.50
CA LYS A 22 1.02 -16.28 0.46
C LYS A 22 0.35 -15.16 1.24
N GLU A 23 1.07 -14.60 2.22
CA GLU A 23 0.54 -13.54 3.05
C GLU A 23 0.76 -12.20 2.38
N VAL A 24 -0.28 -11.39 2.38
CA VAL A 24 -0.26 -10.05 1.82
C VAL A 24 -0.30 -9.07 2.99
N PRO A 25 0.68 -8.17 3.11
CA PRO A 25 0.61 -7.14 4.14
C PRO A 25 -0.71 -6.38 4.02
N THR A 26 -1.48 -6.38 5.10
CA THR A 26 -2.81 -5.80 5.12
C THR A 26 -2.95 -4.91 6.35
N PHE A 27 -3.47 -3.72 6.13
CA PHE A 27 -3.69 -2.73 7.19
C PHE A 27 -5.15 -2.34 7.19
N VAL A 28 -5.74 -2.23 8.38
CA VAL A 28 -7.14 -1.85 8.54
C VAL A 28 -7.20 -0.57 9.37
N SER A 29 -8.05 0.35 8.96
CA SER A 29 -8.18 1.64 9.65
C SER A 29 -9.62 2.11 9.61
N SER A 30 -10.01 2.90 10.60
CA SER A 30 -11.30 3.60 10.59
C SER A 30 -11.23 4.96 9.91
N THR A 31 -10.03 5.38 9.53
CA THR A 31 -9.80 6.64 8.81
C THR A 31 -9.14 6.35 7.48
N PRO A 32 -9.34 7.21 6.45
CA PRO A 32 -8.74 6.99 5.15
C PRO A 32 -7.23 6.98 5.20
N PHE A 33 -6.63 6.14 4.36
CA PHE A 33 -5.20 6.19 4.11
C PHE A 33 -4.89 7.36 3.18
N GLN A 34 -3.63 7.78 3.15
CA GLN A 34 -3.18 8.78 2.20
C GLN A 34 -3.31 8.25 0.78
N SER A 35 -3.35 9.17 -0.18
CA SER A 35 -3.42 8.79 -1.58
C SER A 35 -2.11 8.16 -2.03
N PHE A 36 -2.24 7.13 -2.87
CA PHE A 36 -1.10 6.43 -3.47
C PHE A 36 -1.21 6.56 -4.98
N SER A 37 -0.08 6.70 -5.64
CA SER A 37 -0.04 6.88 -7.09
C SER A 37 1.04 6.01 -7.72
N LYS A 38 0.84 5.65 -8.98
CA LYS A 38 1.86 4.96 -9.76
C LYS A 38 3.16 5.75 -9.72
N GLY A 39 4.24 5.05 -9.46
CA GLY A 39 5.57 5.65 -9.36
C GLY A 39 5.98 6.07 -7.97
N ASP A 40 5.04 6.06 -7.02
CA ASP A 40 5.40 6.30 -5.62
C ASP A 40 6.21 5.13 -5.08
N PHE A 41 7.01 5.41 -4.06
CA PHE A 41 7.82 4.38 -3.38
C PHE A 41 7.29 4.13 -1.99
N ILE A 42 7.35 2.87 -1.57
CA ILE A 42 6.97 2.44 -0.24
C ILE A 42 8.13 1.71 0.39
N ASP A 43 8.56 2.18 1.55
CA ASP A 43 9.55 1.49 2.35
C ASP A 43 8.81 0.51 3.26
N PRO A 44 9.07 -0.80 3.16
CA PRO A 44 8.40 -1.78 4.02
C PRO A 44 8.71 -1.61 5.50
N GLY A 45 9.88 -1.06 5.85
CA GLY A 45 10.16 -0.70 7.23
C GLY A 45 9.91 -1.82 8.22
N MET A 46 8.97 -1.59 9.12
CA MET A 46 8.70 -2.49 10.25
C MET A 46 8.07 -3.82 9.87
N TRP A 47 7.52 -3.95 8.68
CA TRP A 47 6.92 -5.21 8.21
C TRP A 47 7.77 -5.92 7.16
N ALA A 48 9.06 -5.56 7.10
CA ALA A 48 9.99 -6.13 6.13
C ALA A 48 10.13 -7.64 6.27
N ASP A 49 9.98 -8.18 7.48
CA ASP A 49 10.07 -9.60 7.71
C ASP A 49 8.96 -10.40 7.04
N ASN A 50 7.90 -9.73 6.62
CA ASN A 50 6.75 -10.33 5.97
C ASN A 50 6.76 -10.16 4.46
N VAL A 51 7.88 -9.73 3.88
CA VAL A 51 7.99 -9.51 2.45
C VAL A 51 9.28 -10.10 1.89
N ASP A 52 9.23 -10.53 0.63
CA ASP A 52 10.39 -11.04 -0.10
C ASP A 52 11.12 -9.89 -0.78
N LEU A 53 11.71 -9.02 0.02
CA LEU A 53 12.36 -7.84 -0.50
C LEU A 53 13.86 -7.88 -0.19
N PRO A 54 14.72 -7.87 -1.22
CA PRO A 54 16.16 -7.85 -0.99
C PRO A 54 16.61 -6.61 -0.22
N ALA A 55 17.69 -6.73 0.51
CA ALA A 55 18.25 -5.60 1.26
C ALA A 55 18.54 -4.42 0.33
N GLY A 56 18.24 -3.23 0.79
CA GLY A 56 18.48 -2.01 0.03
C GLY A 56 17.43 -1.71 -1.03
N ARG A 57 16.35 -2.48 -1.04
CA ARG A 57 15.25 -2.27 -1.97
C ARG A 57 14.03 -1.70 -1.24
N VAL A 58 13.23 -1.00 -2.00
CA VAL A 58 11.89 -0.54 -1.58
C VAL A 58 10.89 -1.03 -2.62
N TYR A 59 9.63 -0.80 -2.37
CA TYR A 59 8.60 -1.09 -3.37
C TYR A 59 8.27 0.15 -4.18
N GLU A 60 8.10 -0.05 -5.48
CA GLU A 60 7.58 0.98 -6.38
C GLU A 60 6.17 0.60 -6.79
N ILE A 61 5.24 1.53 -6.70
CA ILE A 61 3.84 1.29 -7.04
C ILE A 61 3.67 1.26 -8.55
N GLN A 62 3.12 0.15 -9.05
CA GLN A 62 2.82 -0.03 -10.46
C GLN A 62 1.42 0.44 -10.80
N TYR A 63 0.45 0.10 -9.97
CA TYR A 63 -0.92 0.59 -10.09
C TYR A 63 -1.65 0.43 -8.78
N VAL A 64 -2.75 1.18 -8.66
CA VAL A 64 -3.60 1.16 -7.48
C VAL A 64 -5.01 0.78 -7.93
N LEU A 65 -5.61 -0.17 -7.25
CA LEU A 65 -6.97 -0.60 -7.53
C LEU A 65 -7.83 -0.33 -6.29
N HIS A 66 -8.93 0.36 -6.49
CA HIS A 66 -9.89 0.63 -5.44
C HIS A 66 -11.08 -0.30 -5.57
N ARG A 67 -11.49 -0.89 -4.46
CA ARG A 67 -12.72 -1.67 -4.37
C ARG A 67 -13.59 -1.06 -3.28
N ILE A 68 -14.79 -0.67 -3.65
CA ILE A 68 -15.72 -0.06 -2.71
C ILE A 68 -16.98 -0.90 -2.69
N TYR A 69 -17.35 -1.37 -1.52
CA TYR A 69 -18.55 -2.20 -1.39
C TYR A 69 -19.18 -2.02 -0.01
N LYS A 70 -20.42 -2.45 0.07
CA LYS A 70 -21.23 -2.34 1.28
C LYS A 70 -21.36 -3.73 1.92
N ILE A 71 -21.13 -3.80 3.22
CA ILE A 71 -21.29 -5.04 3.98
C ILE A 71 -22.62 -4.97 4.73
N GLY A 72 -23.67 -5.52 4.12
CA GLY A 72 -25.02 -5.49 4.68
C GLY A 72 -25.43 -4.07 5.05
N ASP A 73 -25.99 -3.90 6.24
CA ASP A 73 -26.31 -2.58 6.80
C ASP A 73 -25.32 -2.17 7.87
N SER A 74 -24.17 -2.86 7.95
CA SER A 74 -23.17 -2.65 8.98
C SER A 74 -22.22 -1.51 8.66
N HIS A 75 -21.55 -1.59 7.51
CA HIS A 75 -20.55 -0.60 7.15
C HIS A 75 -20.24 -0.67 5.66
N ASN A 76 -19.56 0.36 5.18
CA ASN A 76 -18.95 0.37 3.85
C ASN A 76 -17.50 -0.07 3.98
N THR A 77 -16.96 -0.68 2.94
CA THR A 77 -15.56 -1.04 2.88
C THR A 77 -14.92 -0.37 1.67
N HIS A 78 -13.80 0.30 1.92
CA HIS A 78 -12.96 0.83 0.87
C HIS A 78 -11.63 0.09 0.94
N GLN A 79 -11.44 -0.86 0.04
CA GLN A 79 -10.23 -1.64 -0.06
C GLN A 79 -9.34 -1.06 -1.16
N ILE A 80 -8.09 -0.80 -0.79
CA ILE A 80 -7.09 -0.29 -1.72
C ILE A 80 -6.07 -1.39 -1.91
N GLU A 81 -5.91 -1.87 -3.14
CA GLU A 81 -4.87 -2.82 -3.49
C GLU A 81 -3.76 -2.07 -4.20
N ILE A 82 -2.59 -2.07 -3.61
CA ILE A 82 -1.42 -1.44 -4.20
C ILE A 82 -0.53 -2.54 -4.75
N HIS A 83 -0.35 -2.54 -6.06
CA HIS A 83 0.49 -3.53 -6.74
C HIS A 83 1.86 -2.94 -6.94
N VAL A 84 2.87 -3.63 -6.43
CA VAL A 84 4.23 -3.10 -6.31
C VAL A 84 5.25 -4.06 -6.90
N ILE A 85 6.42 -3.52 -7.22
CA ILE A 85 7.60 -4.29 -7.59
C ILE A 85 8.78 -3.81 -6.74
N PRO A 86 9.76 -4.68 -6.48
CA PRO A 86 11.00 -4.25 -5.84
C PRO A 86 11.74 -3.24 -6.71
N ALA A 87 12.28 -2.21 -6.09
CA ALA A 87 13.01 -1.15 -6.76
C ALA A 87 14.16 -0.68 -5.88
N ILE A 88 15.11 -0.01 -6.51
CA ILE A 88 16.22 0.59 -5.78
C ILE A 88 15.70 1.87 -5.12
N GLU A 89 16.00 2.02 -3.83
CA GLU A 89 15.61 3.22 -3.11
C GLU A 89 16.21 4.46 -3.79
N PRO A 90 15.38 5.47 -4.15
CA PRO A 90 15.87 6.64 -4.88
C PRO A 90 17.02 7.37 -4.21
N ARG A 91 17.02 7.44 -2.89
CA ARG A 91 18.08 8.10 -2.14
C ARG A 91 19.44 7.46 -2.32
N LYS A 92 19.48 6.19 -2.73
CA LYS A 92 20.73 5.45 -2.93
C LYS A 92 21.21 5.54 -4.37
N VAL A 93 20.34 5.92 -5.27
CA VAL A 93 20.66 6.09 -6.69
C VAL A 93 21.10 7.50 -6.97
N ILE A 94 20.48 8.47 -6.30
CA ILE A 94 20.81 9.88 -6.48
C ILE A 94 22.05 10.17 -5.64
N ALA A 95 23.12 10.56 -6.33
CA ALA A 95 24.33 10.95 -5.62
C ALA A 95 24.00 12.11 -4.68
N PRO A 96 24.43 12.04 -3.43
CA PRO A 96 24.21 13.15 -2.53
C PRO A 96 24.85 14.39 -3.10
N PRO A 97 24.21 15.55 -2.92
CA PRO A 97 24.82 16.79 -3.37
C PRO A 97 26.19 16.90 -2.72
N ALA A 98 27.14 17.32 -3.52
CA ALA A 98 28.47 17.55 -2.99
C ALA A 98 28.33 18.53 -1.85
N THR A 99 28.41 18.02 -0.68
CA THR A 99 28.49 18.89 0.45
C THR A 99 29.86 19.44 0.47
N SER A 100 29.87 20.52 -0.01
CA SER A 100 31.02 21.26 0.31
C SER A 100 30.97 21.67 1.75
#